data_b9dc20648117902954cc162b7b86d64f
#
_entry.id   b9dc20648117902954cc162b7b86d64f
#
_cell.length_a   1.000
_cell.length_b   1.000
_cell.length_c   1.000
_cell.angle_alpha   90.00
_cell.angle_beta   90.00
_cell.angle_gamma   90.00
#
_symmetry.space_group_name_H-M   'P 1'
#
loop_
_entity.id
_entity.type
_entity.pdbx_description
1 polymer ?
#
loop_
_entity_poly.entity_id
_entity_poly.type
_entity_poly.pdbx_seq_one_letter_code
_entity_poly.pdbx_strand_id
1 'polypeptide(L)'
;STGYQTAQGVIPTLVGRGEYVVSDRDNHACIVAGNMMAKGGSIEVVRYHHNDMNDLERVLAKLPLEAPKLLISDGVFSTGGEIVHLPKLVELAKKYNARTLIDDAHSVGVIGKGGRGTASEFNLENDVDMTMGTFSKTFASLGGFVTGKAKVIDYLKHHSSALIFSASPTPASVAAALAALNILEQEPERVARLASNANFVRKGLSEAGFKIIDGRTAIVPVIVGDDSIAFQMWRALYDAGVFVNVFISPGVPQGRQMMRT
;
A
#
# COMPACT_ATOMS: atom_id res chain seq x y z
N SER A 1 5.64 4.64 15.42
CA SER A 1 4.38 4.61 16.19
C SER A 1 3.15 4.39 15.29
N THR A 2 3.21 4.69 13.99
CA THR A 2 2.13 4.49 13.01
C THR A 2 2.68 3.99 11.69
N GLY A 3 1.83 3.40 10.82
CA GLY A 3 2.25 3.04 9.45
C GLY A 3 2.68 4.25 8.64
N TYR A 4 2.03 5.39 8.81
CA TYR A 4 2.42 6.65 8.17
C TYR A 4 3.85 7.06 8.54
N GLN A 5 4.18 7.01 9.82
CA GLN A 5 5.53 7.32 10.32
C GLN A 5 6.56 6.28 9.88
N THR A 6 6.16 5.03 9.65
CA THR A 6 7.05 3.99 9.13
C THR A 6 7.60 4.40 7.77
N ALA A 7 6.76 4.83 6.83
CA ALA A 7 7.21 5.30 5.52
C ALA A 7 8.15 6.52 5.64
N GLN A 8 7.81 7.49 6.51
CA GLN A 8 8.65 8.66 6.77
C GLN A 8 10.00 8.32 7.42
N GLY A 9 10.07 7.21 8.15
CA GLY A 9 11.32 6.74 8.76
C GLY A 9 12.15 5.86 7.84
N VAL A 10 11.51 5.06 7.00
CA VAL A 10 12.20 4.08 6.13
C VAL A 10 12.75 4.75 4.87
N ILE A 11 11.92 5.48 4.14
CA ILE A 11 12.29 6.01 2.82
C ILE A 11 13.48 6.97 2.88
N PRO A 12 13.46 8.06 3.67
CA PRO A 12 14.58 8.98 3.71
C PRO A 12 15.85 8.39 4.35
N THR A 13 15.73 7.31 5.12
CA THR A 13 16.89 6.64 5.73
C THR A 13 17.63 5.74 4.75
N LEU A 14 16.93 5.19 3.75
CA LEU A 14 17.48 4.22 2.80
C LEU A 14 18.12 4.86 1.58
N VAL A 15 17.89 6.14 1.34
CA VAL A 15 18.38 6.82 0.14
C VAL A 15 19.25 8.01 0.52
N GLY A 16 20.35 8.18 -0.22
CA GLY A 16 21.36 9.21 0.00
C GLY A 16 21.54 10.14 -1.21
N ARG A 17 22.44 11.07 -1.07
CA ARG A 17 22.74 12.06 -2.12
C ARG A 17 23.19 11.36 -3.41
N GLY A 18 22.59 11.74 -4.54
CA GLY A 18 22.88 11.17 -5.86
C GLY A 18 22.16 9.84 -6.14
N GLU A 19 21.27 9.41 -5.25
CA GLU A 19 20.43 8.24 -5.43
C GLU A 19 19.01 8.61 -5.83
N TYR A 20 18.23 7.65 -6.26
CA TYR A 20 16.90 7.85 -6.83
C TYR A 20 15.83 7.13 -6.03
N VAL A 21 14.69 7.78 -5.86
CA VAL A 21 13.43 7.14 -5.50
C VAL A 21 12.56 7.07 -6.76
N VAL A 22 12.12 5.87 -7.13
CA VAL A 22 11.18 5.65 -8.23
C VAL A 22 9.85 5.21 -7.62
N SER A 23 8.79 5.98 -7.83
CA SER A 23 7.53 5.85 -7.09
C SER A 23 6.33 5.83 -8.03
N ASP A 24 5.38 4.92 -7.80
CA ASP A 24 4.07 5.00 -8.44
C ASP A 24 3.41 6.34 -8.08
N ARG A 25 2.72 6.96 -9.06
CA ARG A 25 2.10 8.28 -8.85
C ARG A 25 0.92 8.25 -7.90
N ASP A 26 0.24 7.11 -7.78
CA ASP A 26 -0.97 6.93 -6.96
C ASP A 26 -0.65 6.23 -5.64
N ASN A 27 0.63 6.12 -5.26
CA ASN A 27 1.04 5.64 -3.95
C ASN A 27 0.41 6.45 -2.82
N HIS A 28 0.17 5.77 -1.71
CA HIS A 28 -0.41 6.35 -0.50
C HIS A 28 0.34 7.60 -0.01
N ALA A 29 -0.39 8.52 0.62
CA ALA A 29 0.15 9.79 1.11
C ALA A 29 1.37 9.65 2.05
N CYS A 30 1.50 8.54 2.79
CA CYS A 30 2.68 8.29 3.63
C CYS A 30 3.96 8.10 2.81
N ILE A 31 3.87 7.43 1.66
CA ILE A 31 4.98 7.26 0.72
C ILE A 31 5.32 8.61 0.09
N VAL A 32 4.31 9.38 -0.33
CA VAL A 32 4.51 10.72 -0.86
C VAL A 32 5.24 11.61 0.16
N ALA A 33 4.82 11.58 1.42
CA ALA A 33 5.49 12.33 2.49
C ALA A 33 6.93 11.87 2.73
N GLY A 34 7.17 10.55 2.76
CA GLY A 34 8.52 9.97 2.86
C GLY A 34 9.43 10.40 1.69
N ASN A 35 8.90 10.39 0.47
CA ASN A 35 9.60 10.85 -0.73
C ASN A 35 9.94 12.35 -0.66
N MET A 36 9.05 13.18 -0.12
CA MET A 36 9.31 14.62 0.07
C MET A 36 10.40 14.87 1.11
N MET A 37 10.40 14.10 2.21
CA MET A 37 11.46 14.17 3.22
C MET A 37 12.82 13.74 2.64
N ALA A 38 12.84 12.66 1.84
CA ALA A 38 14.03 12.21 1.14
C ALA A 38 14.57 13.30 0.18
N LYS A 39 13.69 13.95 -0.58
CA LYS A 39 14.05 15.01 -1.54
C LYS A 39 14.79 16.18 -0.89
N GLY A 40 14.49 16.50 0.37
CA GLY A 40 15.23 17.51 1.14
C GLY A 40 16.73 17.20 1.30
N GLY A 41 17.14 15.94 1.14
CA GLY A 41 18.52 15.47 1.16
C GLY A 41 19.26 15.47 -0.19
N SER A 42 18.76 16.15 -1.21
CA SER A 42 19.33 16.18 -2.58
C SER A 42 19.17 14.83 -3.32
N ILE A 43 18.06 14.16 -3.10
CA ILE A 43 17.65 12.91 -3.77
C ILE A 43 16.69 13.26 -4.89
N GLU A 44 16.78 12.58 -6.01
CA GLU A 44 15.84 12.71 -7.09
C GLU A 44 14.66 11.74 -6.92
N VAL A 45 13.44 12.27 -6.90
CA VAL A 45 12.21 11.50 -6.85
C VAL A 45 11.55 11.51 -8.23
N VAL A 46 11.52 10.35 -8.87
CA VAL A 46 10.94 10.16 -10.20
C VAL A 46 9.64 9.36 -10.05
N ARG A 47 8.60 9.77 -10.77
CA ARG A 47 7.30 9.10 -10.73
C ARG A 47 6.99 8.43 -12.07
N TYR A 48 6.38 7.25 -12.01
CA TYR A 48 5.78 6.58 -13.16
C TYR A 48 4.25 6.56 -13.06
N HIS A 49 3.58 6.37 -14.19
CA HIS A 49 2.13 6.31 -14.25
C HIS A 49 1.61 5.11 -13.47
N HIS A 50 0.45 5.30 -12.83
CA HIS A 50 -0.16 4.33 -11.93
C HIS A 50 -0.21 2.93 -12.54
N ASN A 51 0.46 2.00 -11.86
CA ASN A 51 0.54 0.57 -12.17
C ASN A 51 0.91 0.24 -13.63
N ASP A 52 1.56 1.19 -14.32
CA ASP A 52 2.00 1.07 -15.71
C ASP A 52 3.47 0.63 -15.79
N MET A 53 3.67 -0.65 -16.06
CA MET A 53 5.00 -1.26 -16.11
C MET A 53 5.81 -0.83 -17.34
N ASN A 54 5.16 -0.40 -18.42
CA ASN A 54 5.84 0.14 -19.60
C ASN A 54 6.39 1.54 -19.29
N ASP A 55 5.62 2.37 -18.59
CA ASP A 55 6.08 3.67 -18.13
C ASP A 55 7.16 3.53 -17.05
N LEU A 56 7.03 2.56 -16.14
CA LEU A 56 8.08 2.23 -15.17
C LEU A 56 9.39 1.89 -15.87
N GLU A 57 9.36 1.02 -16.88
CA GLU A 57 10.56 0.68 -17.65
C GLU A 57 11.15 1.89 -18.36
N ARG A 58 10.32 2.71 -19.00
CA ARG A 58 10.72 3.97 -19.65
C ARG A 58 11.41 4.93 -18.67
N VAL A 59 10.92 5.02 -17.44
CA VAL A 59 11.50 5.86 -16.38
C VAL A 59 12.85 5.29 -15.94
N LEU A 60 12.90 4.00 -15.60
CA LEU A 60 14.12 3.35 -15.14
C LEU A 60 15.25 3.38 -16.19
N ALA A 61 14.92 3.22 -17.46
CA ALA A 61 15.88 3.26 -18.55
C ALA A 61 16.57 4.62 -18.75
N LYS A 62 16.01 5.71 -18.22
CA LYS A 62 16.60 7.05 -18.27
C LYS A 62 17.56 7.33 -17.13
N LEU A 63 17.54 6.52 -16.08
CA LEU A 63 18.39 6.70 -14.91
C LEU A 63 19.72 5.96 -15.09
N PRO A 64 20.83 6.49 -14.55
CA PRO A 64 22.12 5.79 -14.61
C PRO A 64 22.01 4.40 -14.00
N LEU A 65 22.48 3.37 -14.70
CA LEU A 65 22.35 1.98 -14.25
C LEU A 65 23.05 1.75 -12.91
N GLU A 66 24.21 2.35 -12.73
CA GLU A 66 25.05 2.19 -11.53
C GLU A 66 24.53 2.98 -10.31
N ALA A 67 23.69 4.01 -10.52
CA ALA A 67 23.17 4.78 -9.43
C ALA A 67 22.16 3.93 -8.61
N PRO A 68 22.26 3.92 -7.26
CA PRO A 68 21.30 3.21 -6.42
C PRO A 68 19.88 3.78 -6.61
N LYS A 69 18.89 2.89 -6.63
CA LYS A 69 17.48 3.22 -6.82
C LYS A 69 16.62 2.49 -5.80
N LEU A 70 15.70 3.21 -5.18
CA LEU A 70 14.64 2.62 -4.36
C LEU A 70 13.32 2.71 -5.14
N LEU A 71 12.80 1.57 -5.58
CA LEU A 71 11.53 1.45 -6.28
C LEU A 71 10.42 1.14 -5.27
N ILE A 72 9.42 2.02 -5.17
CA ILE A 72 8.39 1.96 -4.15
C ILE A 72 7.00 1.89 -4.80
N SER A 73 6.17 0.96 -4.31
CA SER A 73 4.77 0.85 -4.68
C SER A 73 3.92 0.37 -3.51
N ASP A 74 2.66 0.82 -3.45
CA ASP A 74 1.63 0.09 -2.69
C ASP A 74 1.49 -1.32 -3.28
N GLY A 75 1.29 -2.32 -2.43
CA GLY A 75 0.98 -3.68 -2.84
C GLY A 75 -0.46 -3.81 -3.30
N VAL A 76 -1.37 -3.22 -2.52
CA VAL A 76 -2.78 -2.99 -2.87
C VAL A 76 -3.07 -1.50 -2.72
N PHE A 77 -3.52 -0.87 -3.80
CA PHE A 77 -3.85 0.55 -3.81
C PHE A 77 -5.16 0.81 -3.09
N SER A 78 -5.11 1.68 -2.10
CA SER A 78 -6.21 1.89 -1.14
C SER A 78 -7.49 2.44 -1.76
N THR A 79 -7.39 3.15 -2.87
CA THR A 79 -8.53 3.84 -3.51
C THR A 79 -9.29 2.91 -4.43
N GLY A 80 -8.61 2.25 -5.35
CA GLY A 80 -9.22 1.41 -6.37
C GLY A 80 -9.20 -0.10 -6.06
N GLY A 81 -8.36 -0.52 -5.10
CA GLY A 81 -8.21 -1.93 -4.74
C GLY A 81 -7.39 -2.74 -5.74
N GLU A 82 -6.74 -2.09 -6.69
CA GLU A 82 -5.85 -2.74 -7.64
C GLU A 82 -4.63 -3.33 -6.93
N ILE A 83 -4.18 -4.49 -7.38
CA ILE A 83 -2.92 -5.09 -6.94
C ILE A 83 -1.81 -4.62 -7.89
N VAL A 84 -0.66 -4.26 -7.35
CA VAL A 84 0.51 -3.94 -8.17
C VAL A 84 0.90 -5.11 -9.08
N HIS A 85 1.35 -4.82 -10.29
CA HIS A 85 1.91 -5.83 -11.19
C HIS A 85 3.29 -6.31 -10.71
N LEU A 86 3.32 -6.88 -9.48
CA LEU A 86 4.54 -7.21 -8.74
C LEU A 86 5.54 -8.05 -9.54
N PRO A 87 5.14 -9.10 -10.30
CA PRO A 87 6.11 -9.90 -11.06
C PRO A 87 6.92 -9.07 -12.05
N LYS A 88 6.25 -8.18 -12.78
CA LYS A 88 6.94 -7.32 -13.75
C LYS A 88 7.73 -6.19 -13.06
N LEU A 89 7.22 -5.65 -11.97
CA LEU A 89 7.93 -4.66 -11.16
C LEU A 89 9.26 -5.23 -10.63
N VAL A 90 9.25 -6.43 -10.09
CA VAL A 90 10.46 -7.12 -9.58
C VAL A 90 11.43 -7.45 -10.71
N GLU A 91 10.95 -7.91 -11.88
CA GLU A 91 11.76 -8.12 -13.08
C GLU A 91 12.51 -6.84 -13.48
N LEU A 92 11.77 -5.73 -13.55
CA LEU A 92 12.34 -4.42 -13.89
C LEU A 92 13.30 -3.90 -12.82
N ALA A 93 12.97 -4.09 -11.54
CA ALA A 93 13.87 -3.73 -10.45
C ALA A 93 15.23 -4.45 -10.58
N LYS A 94 15.21 -5.75 -10.84
CA LYS A 94 16.44 -6.53 -11.08
C LYS A 94 17.20 -6.05 -12.33
N LYS A 95 16.49 -5.84 -13.44
CA LYS A 95 17.07 -5.38 -14.71
C LYS A 95 17.80 -4.04 -14.58
N TYR A 96 17.24 -3.11 -13.79
CA TYR A 96 17.76 -1.75 -13.65
C TYR A 96 18.46 -1.49 -12.31
N ASN A 97 18.89 -2.53 -11.60
CA ASN A 97 19.61 -2.46 -10.32
C ASN A 97 18.89 -1.56 -9.28
N ALA A 98 17.58 -1.72 -9.15
CA ALA A 98 16.78 -1.08 -8.13
C ALA A 98 16.47 -2.03 -6.97
N ARG A 99 16.30 -1.49 -5.76
CA ARG A 99 15.78 -2.21 -4.60
C ARG A 99 14.31 -1.90 -4.41
N THR A 100 13.54 -2.90 -4.01
CA THR A 100 12.09 -2.78 -3.91
C THR A 100 11.65 -2.55 -2.46
N LEU A 101 10.68 -1.65 -2.28
CA LEU A 101 9.92 -1.46 -1.05
C LEU A 101 8.43 -1.52 -1.38
N ILE A 102 7.73 -2.53 -0.85
CA ILE A 102 6.29 -2.72 -1.08
C ILE A 102 5.53 -2.34 0.19
N ASP A 103 4.53 -1.47 0.06
CA ASP A 103 3.62 -1.15 1.16
C ASP A 103 2.43 -2.11 1.16
N ASP A 104 2.43 -3.02 2.10
CA ASP A 104 1.41 -4.05 2.28
C ASP A 104 0.33 -3.67 3.30
N ALA A 105 0.16 -2.38 3.59
CA ALA A 105 -0.83 -1.90 4.54
C ALA A 105 -2.27 -2.35 4.22
N HIS A 106 -2.59 -2.58 2.94
CA HIS A 106 -3.89 -3.09 2.48
C HIS A 106 -3.83 -4.55 1.99
N SER A 107 -2.67 -5.19 2.09
CA SER A 107 -2.43 -6.53 1.56
C SER A 107 -2.37 -7.58 2.66
N VAL A 108 -1.65 -7.28 3.75
CA VAL A 108 -1.50 -8.23 4.88
C VAL A 108 -2.85 -8.48 5.54
N GLY A 109 -3.19 -9.76 5.69
CA GLY A 109 -4.47 -10.25 6.18
C GLY A 109 -5.59 -10.24 5.13
N VAL A 110 -5.29 -9.88 3.87
CA VAL A 110 -6.28 -9.73 2.79
C VAL A 110 -5.96 -10.62 1.59
N ILE A 111 -4.71 -10.60 1.11
CA ILE A 111 -4.25 -11.38 -0.05
C ILE A 111 -3.01 -12.21 0.27
N GLY A 112 -2.67 -13.11 -0.64
CA GLY A 112 -1.56 -14.05 -0.48
C GLY A 112 -1.94 -15.24 0.39
N LYS A 113 -1.08 -16.25 0.42
CA LYS A 113 -1.30 -17.48 1.16
C LYS A 113 -1.48 -17.20 2.66
N GLY A 114 -2.67 -17.45 3.19
CA GLY A 114 -3.01 -17.17 4.58
C GLY A 114 -2.92 -15.68 4.96
N GLY A 115 -3.08 -14.77 3.98
CA GLY A 115 -3.02 -13.33 4.22
C GLY A 115 -1.62 -12.76 4.39
N ARG A 116 -0.58 -13.40 3.84
CA ARG A 116 0.82 -12.96 3.98
C ARG A 116 1.20 -11.77 3.10
N GLY A 117 0.25 -11.19 2.37
CA GLY A 117 0.47 -9.97 1.60
C GLY A 117 0.88 -10.19 0.15
N THR A 118 1.30 -9.11 -0.50
CA THR A 118 1.48 -9.03 -1.95
C THR A 118 2.59 -9.94 -2.47
N ALA A 119 3.72 -10.03 -1.80
CA ALA A 119 4.81 -10.90 -2.24
C ALA A 119 4.38 -12.37 -2.26
N SER A 120 3.61 -12.80 -1.24
CA SER A 120 3.09 -14.16 -1.13
C SER A 120 2.00 -14.47 -2.15
N GLU A 121 1.24 -13.46 -2.60
CA GLU A 121 0.24 -13.61 -3.67
C GLU A 121 0.85 -14.08 -4.99
N PHE A 122 2.11 -13.72 -5.23
CA PHE A 122 2.85 -14.03 -6.45
C PHE A 122 4.00 -15.02 -6.25
N ASN A 123 4.18 -15.58 -5.04
CA ASN A 123 5.33 -16.43 -4.65
C ASN A 123 6.68 -15.73 -4.88
N LEU A 124 6.77 -14.46 -4.54
CA LEU A 124 7.94 -13.59 -4.71
C LEU A 124 8.54 -13.09 -3.38
N GLU A 125 8.32 -13.83 -2.27
CA GLU A 125 8.76 -13.42 -0.93
C GLU A 125 10.28 -13.25 -0.85
N ASN A 126 11.04 -14.00 -1.65
CA ASN A 126 12.50 -13.91 -1.69
C ASN A 126 13.02 -12.87 -2.71
N ASP A 127 12.15 -12.31 -3.52
CA ASP A 127 12.49 -11.39 -4.59
C ASP A 127 12.19 -9.93 -4.26
N VAL A 128 11.33 -9.69 -3.27
CA VAL A 128 11.06 -8.35 -2.72
C VAL A 128 12.10 -8.05 -1.65
N ASP A 129 12.82 -6.92 -1.77
CA ASP A 129 13.88 -6.57 -0.82
C ASP A 129 13.33 -6.16 0.55
N MET A 130 12.23 -5.40 0.57
CA MET A 130 11.60 -4.89 1.78
C MET A 130 10.09 -4.82 1.62
N THR A 131 9.39 -5.09 2.72
CA THR A 131 7.95 -4.87 2.85
C THR A 131 7.68 -4.01 4.08
N MET A 132 6.84 -3.01 3.95
CA MET A 132 6.32 -2.26 5.09
C MET A 132 4.81 -2.43 5.22
N GLY A 133 4.26 -2.12 6.39
CA GLY A 133 2.83 -2.19 6.62
C GLY A 133 2.42 -1.49 7.91
N THR A 134 1.14 -1.63 8.23
CA THR A 134 0.54 -1.00 9.41
C THR A 134 -0.23 -1.99 10.27
N PHE A 135 -0.29 -1.71 11.57
CA PHE A 135 -1.16 -2.44 12.49
C PHE A 135 -2.57 -1.82 12.60
N SER A 136 -2.84 -0.71 11.91
CA SER A 136 -4.11 0.02 12.02
C SER A 136 -5.25 -0.50 11.15
N LYS A 137 -5.07 -1.61 10.46
CA LYS A 137 -6.08 -2.24 9.59
C LYS A 137 -6.38 -3.67 10.08
N THR A 138 -5.88 -4.69 9.43
CA THR A 138 -6.11 -6.11 9.78
C THR A 138 -5.79 -6.42 11.25
N PHE A 139 -4.75 -5.81 11.79
CA PHE A 139 -4.34 -6.04 13.18
C PHE A 139 -5.11 -5.23 14.22
N ALA A 140 -6.05 -4.36 13.83
CA ALA A 140 -6.94 -3.57 14.69
C ALA A 140 -6.21 -2.84 15.85
N SER A 141 -5.00 -2.33 15.60
CA SER A 141 -4.13 -1.72 16.60
C SER A 141 -3.45 -0.44 16.08
N LEU A 142 -2.43 0.03 16.75
CA LEU A 142 -1.58 1.14 16.33
C LEU A 142 -0.15 0.65 16.10
N GLY A 143 0.52 1.27 15.12
CA GLY A 143 1.90 1.00 14.80
C GLY A 143 2.11 0.72 13.33
N GLY A 144 3.34 0.42 13.00
CA GLY A 144 3.76 -0.02 11.67
C GLY A 144 5.02 -0.86 11.79
N PHE A 145 5.34 -1.53 10.73
CA PHE A 145 6.51 -2.41 10.65
C PHE A 145 7.18 -2.28 9.29
N VAL A 146 8.43 -2.67 9.27
CA VAL A 146 9.19 -2.94 8.04
C VAL A 146 9.94 -4.25 8.20
N THR A 147 9.95 -5.05 7.15
CA THR A 147 10.67 -6.31 7.07
C THR A 147 11.65 -6.29 5.90
N GLY A 148 12.69 -7.09 5.99
CA GLY A 148 13.74 -7.19 4.96
C GLY A 148 14.95 -7.93 5.48
N LYS A 149 16.05 -7.89 4.72
CA LYS A 149 17.30 -8.52 5.14
C LYS A 149 17.81 -7.92 6.45
N ALA A 150 18.34 -8.77 7.35
CA ALA A 150 18.79 -8.39 8.69
C ALA A 150 19.70 -7.14 8.70
N LYS A 151 20.66 -7.04 7.76
CA LYS A 151 21.56 -5.88 7.64
C LYS A 151 20.83 -4.57 7.35
N VAL A 152 19.76 -4.61 6.54
CA VAL A 152 18.94 -3.43 6.21
C VAL A 152 18.13 -3.02 7.42
N ILE A 153 17.51 -3.98 8.11
CA ILE A 153 16.73 -3.70 9.31
C ILE A 153 17.64 -3.17 10.44
N ASP A 154 18.81 -3.70 10.60
CA ASP A 154 19.79 -3.20 11.57
C ASP A 154 20.22 -1.76 11.23
N TYR A 155 20.50 -1.47 9.98
CA TYR A 155 20.79 -0.11 9.51
C TYR A 155 19.64 0.85 9.83
N LEU A 156 18.40 0.47 9.53
CA LEU A 156 17.23 1.30 9.83
C LEU A 156 17.07 1.57 11.33
N LYS A 157 17.33 0.58 12.19
CA LYS A 157 17.27 0.75 13.66
C LYS A 157 18.24 1.82 14.17
N HIS A 158 19.39 1.97 13.54
CA HIS A 158 20.44 2.88 13.99
C HIS A 158 20.43 4.25 13.28
N HIS A 159 19.70 4.40 12.17
CA HIS A 159 19.74 5.61 11.36
C HIS A 159 18.37 6.27 11.14
N SER A 160 17.26 5.58 11.40
CA SER A 160 15.94 6.16 11.22
C SER A 160 15.58 7.11 12.35
N SER A 161 15.66 8.41 12.10
CA SER A 161 15.29 9.45 13.08
C SER A 161 13.85 9.29 13.58
N ALA A 162 12.92 8.92 12.70
CA ALA A 162 11.53 8.68 13.08
C ALA A 162 11.34 7.49 14.03
N LEU A 163 12.26 6.53 14.03
CA LEU A 163 12.27 5.43 14.99
C LEU A 163 12.96 5.85 16.30
N ILE A 164 14.16 6.43 16.20
CA ILE A 164 15.02 6.72 17.35
C ILE A 164 14.42 7.79 18.26
N PHE A 165 13.86 8.85 17.68
CA PHE A 165 13.35 10.01 18.40
C PHE A 165 11.83 10.02 18.62
N SER A 166 11.17 8.88 18.43
CA SER A 166 9.74 8.73 18.72
C SER A 166 9.49 7.75 19.85
N ALA A 167 8.39 7.98 20.57
CA ALA A 167 7.94 7.04 21.58
C ALA A 167 7.53 5.70 20.92
N SER A 168 7.84 4.61 21.61
CA SER A 168 7.43 3.27 21.19
C SER A 168 5.90 3.09 21.30
N PRO A 169 5.31 2.17 20.53
CA PRO A 169 3.92 1.76 20.74
C PRO A 169 3.69 1.29 22.18
N THR A 170 2.48 1.50 22.70
CA THR A 170 2.15 1.05 24.05
C THR A 170 2.11 -0.48 24.13
N PRO A 171 2.38 -1.09 25.30
CA PRO A 171 2.28 -2.53 25.47
C PRO A 171 0.90 -3.10 25.08
N ALA A 172 -0.18 -2.38 25.36
CA ALA A 172 -1.53 -2.77 24.97
C ALA A 172 -1.70 -2.84 23.44
N SER A 173 -1.18 -1.86 22.70
CA SER A 173 -1.21 -1.86 21.23
C SER A 173 -0.40 -3.02 20.65
N VAL A 174 0.77 -3.31 21.22
CA VAL A 174 1.61 -4.44 20.77
C VAL A 174 0.92 -5.77 21.06
N ALA A 175 0.33 -5.94 22.23
CA ALA A 175 -0.41 -7.14 22.60
C ALA A 175 -1.63 -7.37 21.70
N ALA A 176 -2.37 -6.31 21.37
CA ALA A 176 -3.50 -6.38 20.43
C ALA A 176 -3.05 -6.82 19.03
N ALA A 177 -1.96 -6.23 18.51
CA ALA A 177 -1.41 -6.63 17.21
C ALA A 177 -0.93 -8.09 17.19
N LEU A 178 -0.29 -8.56 18.29
CA LEU A 178 0.14 -9.94 18.43
C LEU A 178 -1.06 -10.90 18.50
N ALA A 179 -2.10 -10.55 19.24
CA ALA A 179 -3.32 -11.35 19.33
C ALA A 179 -4.01 -11.47 17.96
N ALA A 180 -4.08 -10.37 17.20
CA ALA A 180 -4.63 -10.36 15.85
C ALA A 180 -3.80 -11.22 14.89
N LEU A 181 -2.46 -11.18 14.99
CA LEU A 181 -1.58 -12.05 14.20
C LEU A 181 -1.84 -13.53 14.52
N ASN A 182 -1.93 -13.89 15.80
CA ASN A 182 -2.22 -15.27 16.21
C ASN A 182 -3.56 -15.75 15.66
N ILE A 183 -4.60 -14.90 15.66
CA ILE A 183 -5.91 -15.22 15.09
C ILE A 183 -5.77 -15.43 13.57
N LEU A 184 -5.04 -14.56 12.88
CA LEU A 184 -4.85 -14.67 11.43
C LEU A 184 -4.13 -15.99 11.06
N GLU A 185 -3.16 -16.42 11.85
CA GLU A 185 -2.44 -17.68 11.64
C GLU A 185 -3.28 -18.92 11.97
N GLN A 186 -4.11 -18.84 13.01
CA GLN A 186 -4.93 -19.96 13.49
C GLN A 186 -6.25 -20.10 12.73
N GLU A 187 -6.79 -19.04 12.16
CA GLU A 187 -8.08 -18.96 11.48
C GLU A 187 -7.94 -18.43 10.04
N PRO A 188 -7.17 -19.11 9.15
CA PRO A 188 -6.92 -18.64 7.78
C PRO A 188 -8.21 -18.56 6.93
N GLU A 189 -9.29 -19.21 7.33
CA GLU A 189 -10.60 -19.12 6.70
C GLU A 189 -11.21 -17.72 6.77
N ARG A 190 -10.74 -16.84 7.67
CA ARG A 190 -11.16 -15.43 7.70
C ARG A 190 -10.77 -14.71 6.41
N VAL A 191 -9.58 -14.98 5.88
CA VAL A 191 -9.10 -14.41 4.61
C VAL A 191 -9.97 -14.92 3.45
N ALA A 192 -10.25 -16.22 3.42
CA ALA A 192 -11.10 -16.81 2.40
C ALA A 192 -12.55 -16.27 2.45
N ARG A 193 -13.09 -16.10 3.66
CA ARG A 193 -14.41 -15.49 3.85
C ARG A 193 -14.46 -14.05 3.38
N LEU A 194 -13.42 -13.25 3.68
CA LEU A 194 -13.32 -11.88 3.19
C LEU A 194 -13.32 -11.82 1.67
N ALA A 195 -12.54 -12.67 1.01
CA ALA A 195 -12.51 -12.79 -0.45
C ALA A 195 -13.88 -13.19 -1.02
N SER A 196 -14.54 -14.15 -0.40
CA SER A 196 -15.89 -14.60 -0.80
C SER A 196 -16.93 -13.47 -0.66
N ASN A 197 -16.90 -12.74 0.45
CA ASN A 197 -17.79 -11.58 0.69
C ASN A 197 -17.56 -10.48 -0.35
N ALA A 198 -16.29 -10.14 -0.63
CA ALA A 198 -15.95 -9.14 -1.62
C ALA A 198 -16.44 -9.53 -3.03
N ASN A 199 -16.28 -10.80 -3.41
CA ASN A 199 -16.76 -11.32 -4.68
C ASN A 199 -18.30 -11.29 -4.76
N PHE A 200 -18.99 -11.64 -3.67
CA PHE A 200 -20.44 -11.56 -3.59
C PHE A 200 -20.94 -10.12 -3.80
N VAL A 201 -20.36 -9.16 -3.09
CA VAL A 201 -20.71 -7.73 -3.20
C VAL A 201 -20.40 -7.22 -4.61
N ARG A 202 -19.23 -7.52 -5.15
CA ARG A 202 -18.81 -7.11 -6.50
C ARG A 202 -19.78 -7.63 -7.56
N LYS A 203 -20.14 -8.91 -7.49
CA LYS A 203 -21.08 -9.53 -8.40
C LYS A 203 -22.47 -8.86 -8.32
N GLY A 204 -22.99 -8.71 -7.10
CA GLY A 204 -24.32 -8.11 -6.90
C GLY A 204 -24.41 -6.67 -7.38
N LEU A 205 -23.38 -5.85 -7.11
CA LEU A 205 -23.32 -4.46 -7.59
C LEU A 205 -23.21 -4.39 -9.12
N SER A 206 -22.42 -5.27 -9.73
CA SER A 206 -22.29 -5.33 -11.19
C SER A 206 -23.62 -5.77 -11.86
N GLU A 207 -24.29 -6.77 -11.32
CA GLU A 207 -25.59 -7.25 -11.81
C GLU A 207 -26.69 -6.19 -11.63
N ALA A 208 -26.58 -5.34 -10.59
CA ALA A 208 -27.47 -4.20 -10.38
C ALA A 208 -27.15 -3.00 -11.30
N GLY A 209 -26.13 -3.10 -12.17
CA GLY A 209 -25.80 -2.09 -13.16
C GLY A 209 -24.88 -0.97 -12.62
N PHE A 210 -24.31 -1.11 -11.42
CA PHE A 210 -23.34 -0.15 -10.92
C PHE A 210 -21.99 -0.27 -11.66
N LYS A 211 -21.38 0.88 -11.93
CA LYS A 211 -20.01 0.92 -12.46
C LYS A 211 -19.02 0.72 -11.32
N ILE A 212 -18.41 -0.44 -11.26
CA ILE A 212 -17.38 -0.78 -10.26
C ILE A 212 -15.99 -0.79 -10.90
N ILE A 213 -14.95 -0.61 -10.08
CA ILE A 213 -13.57 -0.94 -10.49
C ILE A 213 -13.40 -2.44 -10.32
N ASP A 214 -13.00 -3.11 -11.39
CA ASP A 214 -12.72 -4.53 -11.35
C ASP A 214 -11.50 -4.85 -10.47
N GLY A 215 -11.51 -5.99 -9.83
CA GLY A 215 -10.44 -6.39 -8.92
C GLY A 215 -10.76 -7.65 -8.15
N ARG A 216 -9.79 -8.12 -7.37
CA ARG A 216 -9.90 -9.35 -6.56
C ARG A 216 -9.55 -9.15 -5.08
N THR A 217 -9.39 -7.89 -4.67
CA THR A 217 -9.16 -7.55 -3.25
C THR A 217 -10.48 -7.33 -2.51
N ALA A 218 -10.40 -7.08 -1.21
CA ALA A 218 -11.57 -6.77 -0.39
C ALA A 218 -12.17 -5.38 -0.70
N ILE A 219 -11.45 -4.52 -1.39
CA ILE A 219 -11.90 -3.17 -1.76
C ILE A 219 -12.79 -3.25 -3.00
N VAL A 220 -14.02 -2.77 -2.90
CA VAL A 220 -15.00 -2.74 -4.01
C VAL A 220 -15.48 -1.30 -4.22
N PRO A 221 -14.83 -0.54 -5.10
CA PRO A 221 -15.22 0.84 -5.38
C PRO A 221 -16.37 0.90 -6.38
N VAL A 222 -17.37 1.73 -6.07
CA VAL A 222 -18.51 2.06 -6.95
C VAL A 222 -18.31 3.46 -7.48
N ILE A 223 -18.09 3.62 -8.78
CA ILE A 223 -17.90 4.93 -9.42
C ILE A 223 -19.22 5.68 -9.49
N VAL A 224 -19.25 6.87 -8.93
CA VAL A 224 -20.40 7.80 -8.95
C VAL A 224 -20.18 8.94 -9.96
N GLY A 225 -18.97 9.49 -10.01
CA GLY A 225 -18.54 10.45 -11.02
C GLY A 225 -18.87 11.91 -10.76
N ASP A 226 -19.54 12.22 -9.65
CA ASP A 226 -19.90 13.60 -9.25
C ASP A 226 -19.87 13.74 -7.73
N ASP A 227 -19.33 14.84 -7.20
CA ASP A 227 -19.19 15.08 -5.77
C ASP A 227 -20.53 15.21 -5.05
N SER A 228 -21.49 15.93 -5.63
CA SER A 228 -22.81 16.17 -5.02
C SER A 228 -23.63 14.88 -4.97
N ILE A 229 -23.61 14.10 -6.05
CA ILE A 229 -24.29 12.79 -6.11
C ILE A 229 -23.64 11.82 -5.13
N ALA A 230 -22.30 11.83 -5.03
CA ALA A 230 -21.58 10.98 -4.09
C ALA A 230 -21.97 11.28 -2.63
N PHE A 231 -22.08 12.54 -2.24
CA PHE A 231 -22.53 12.90 -0.90
C PHE A 231 -23.98 12.52 -0.63
N GLN A 232 -24.88 12.74 -1.59
CA GLN A 232 -26.30 12.36 -1.45
C GLN A 232 -26.45 10.84 -1.31
N MET A 233 -25.74 10.08 -2.12
CA MET A 233 -25.72 8.61 -2.06
C MET A 233 -25.13 8.12 -0.73
N TRP A 234 -24.00 8.68 -0.29
CA TRP A 234 -23.43 8.38 1.02
C TRP A 234 -24.40 8.63 2.15
N ARG A 235 -25.09 9.79 2.14
CA ARG A 235 -26.06 10.13 3.16
C ARG A 235 -27.24 9.15 3.18
N ALA A 236 -27.78 8.81 2.01
CA ALA A 236 -28.87 7.85 1.90
C ALA A 236 -28.49 6.46 2.40
N LEU A 237 -27.28 6.00 2.08
CA LEU A 237 -26.73 4.73 2.58
C LEU A 237 -26.56 4.75 4.10
N TYR A 238 -26.01 5.84 4.64
CA TYR A 238 -25.85 6.01 6.09
C TYR A 238 -27.18 5.96 6.82
N ASP A 239 -28.19 6.68 6.34
CA ASP A 239 -29.54 6.71 6.91
C ASP A 239 -30.24 5.34 6.79
N ALA A 240 -29.86 4.53 5.79
CA ALA A 240 -30.31 3.15 5.63
C ALA A 240 -29.50 2.13 6.47
N GLY A 241 -28.52 2.58 7.28
CA GLY A 241 -27.70 1.72 8.12
C GLY A 241 -26.52 1.08 7.40
N VAL A 242 -26.15 1.56 6.21
CA VAL A 242 -24.99 1.06 5.43
C VAL A 242 -23.84 2.05 5.53
N PHE A 243 -22.78 1.66 6.20
CA PHE A 243 -21.57 2.47 6.33
C PHE A 243 -20.61 2.21 5.15
N VAL A 244 -20.28 3.26 4.41
CA VAL A 244 -19.28 3.26 3.33
C VAL A 244 -18.44 4.52 3.39
N ASN A 245 -17.24 4.48 2.79
CA ASN A 245 -16.42 5.67 2.62
C ASN A 245 -16.74 6.35 1.29
N VAL A 246 -16.80 7.68 1.29
CA VAL A 246 -16.93 8.48 0.07
C VAL A 246 -15.57 9.08 -0.30
N PHE A 247 -15.21 8.98 -1.57
CA PHE A 247 -14.03 9.61 -2.15
C PHE A 247 -14.46 10.65 -3.18
N ILE A 248 -14.04 11.89 -2.95
CA ILE A 248 -14.36 13.05 -3.76
C ILE A 248 -13.10 13.76 -4.24
N SER A 249 -13.25 14.70 -5.17
CA SER A 249 -12.15 15.58 -5.58
C SER A 249 -11.67 16.47 -4.40
N PRO A 250 -10.37 16.76 -4.24
CA PRO A 250 -9.25 16.33 -5.06
C PRO A 250 -8.63 14.99 -4.65
N GLY A 251 -9.22 14.24 -3.72
CA GLY A 251 -8.72 12.94 -3.27
C GLY A 251 -8.76 11.86 -4.36
N VAL A 252 -9.67 12.04 -5.34
CA VAL A 252 -9.71 11.29 -6.60
C VAL A 252 -9.84 12.26 -7.77
N PRO A 253 -9.42 11.90 -8.99
CA PRO A 253 -9.61 12.73 -10.17
C PRO A 253 -11.10 13.04 -10.43
N GLN A 254 -11.36 14.21 -11.03
CA GLN A 254 -12.71 14.58 -11.47
C GLN A 254 -13.31 13.51 -12.38
N GLY A 255 -14.56 13.16 -12.14
CA GLY A 255 -15.27 12.08 -12.84
C GLY A 255 -14.97 10.67 -12.28
N ARG A 256 -14.13 10.56 -11.24
CA ARG A 256 -13.82 9.31 -10.55
C ARG A 256 -14.25 9.29 -9.08
N GLN A 257 -15.13 10.18 -8.69
CA GLN A 257 -15.75 10.14 -7.36
C GLN A 257 -16.41 8.78 -7.15
N MET A 258 -16.26 8.23 -5.95
CA MET A 258 -16.70 6.86 -5.69
C MET A 258 -17.11 6.62 -4.24
N MET A 259 -17.94 5.62 -4.05
CA MET A 259 -18.15 4.94 -2.79
C MET A 259 -17.20 3.75 -2.68
N ARG A 260 -16.57 3.56 -1.53
CA ARG A 260 -15.72 2.41 -1.27
C ARG A 260 -16.24 1.62 -0.06
N THR A 261 -16.53 0.36 -0.29
CA THR A 261 -16.90 -0.61 0.76
C THR A 261 -15.68 -1.23 1.40
#